data_cf64ec70f37e4f76938e3fa526e5ac9e
#
_entry.id   cf64ec70f37e4f76938e3fa526e5ac9e
#
_cell.length_a   1.000
_cell.length_b   1.000
_cell.length_c   1.000
_cell.angle_alpha   90.00
_cell.angle_beta   90.00
_cell.angle_gamma   90.00
#
_symmetry.space_group_name_H-M   'P 1'
#
loop_
_entity.id
_entity.type
_entity.pdbx_description
1 polymer ?
#
loop_
_entity_poly.entity_id
_entity_poly.type
_entity_poly.pdbx_seq_one_letter_code
_entity_poly.pdbx_strand_id
1 'polypeptide(L)'
;MVEKNSFWRKAVAFLLSVVIIVLVFPTTFSAPLEFIVLKNDTYSTMLKSDEFLEIGQEAFSFFIADQLNQPSENEMVPPIFTDTEMIAEVIKPYVTKEWVQDSLTSGMQQLLEFLNFKKPFGIINIDLTELKENTLAGRSDLAENILSHFASCDEQEIKALTSGTGIIANLPACNPPQEMKEMAISVISTYIEEFTYQIPQQYSINVEDAVQAGLEDPLLSYSFFRWTFRLLPILTLVLLILVAICLKKNTHEMRSWIGKLLITAAVVSLVLILTLLIGSEQFTTVLVNNALSADQEAFGTLLLKILQSITNQSLLWMAAIAAALLVVGLLIHFINRIGRKKDEDITDQEEALEEPLEDMLEAKREMIEGTTEEETEE
;
A
#
# COMPACT_ATOMS: atom_id res chain seq x y z
N MET A 1 -26.58 47.90 -2.15
CA MET A 1 -26.75 46.50 -2.58
C MET A 1 -25.44 45.76 -2.89
N VAL A 2 -24.37 46.46 -3.18
CA VAL A 2 -23.05 45.88 -3.60
C VAL A 2 -22.32 45.16 -2.45
N GLU A 3 -22.38 45.66 -1.22
CA GLU A 3 -21.68 45.05 -0.06
C GLU A 3 -22.23 43.68 0.38
N LYS A 4 -23.57 43.50 0.31
CA LYS A 4 -24.21 42.24 0.72
C LYS A 4 -23.79 41.05 -0.14
N ASN A 5 -23.51 41.28 -1.43
CA ASN A 5 -23.02 40.25 -2.35
C ASN A 5 -21.56 39.87 -2.11
N SER A 6 -20.73 40.76 -1.57
CA SER A 6 -19.33 40.49 -1.25
C SER A 6 -19.19 39.54 -0.06
N PHE A 7 -20.00 39.71 0.99
CA PHE A 7 -20.01 38.85 2.17
C PHE A 7 -20.36 37.39 1.85
N TRP A 8 -21.46 37.17 1.10
CA TRP A 8 -21.87 35.81 0.73
C TRP A 8 -20.82 35.08 -0.11
N ARG A 9 -20.13 35.76 -1.01
CA ARG A 9 -19.08 35.17 -1.84
C ARG A 9 -17.88 34.74 -0.99
N LYS A 10 -17.47 35.54 0.00
CA LYS A 10 -16.39 35.18 0.95
C LYS A 10 -16.82 34.03 1.87
N ALA A 11 -18.06 34.01 2.33
CA ALA A 11 -18.59 32.92 3.12
C ALA A 11 -18.61 31.59 2.35
N VAL A 12 -19.04 31.60 1.10
CA VAL A 12 -19.00 30.41 0.24
C VAL A 12 -17.56 29.98 -0.04
N ALA A 13 -16.64 30.90 -0.34
CA ALA A 13 -15.23 30.58 -0.55
C ALA A 13 -14.60 29.96 0.71
N PHE A 14 -14.97 30.43 1.90
CA PHE A 14 -14.51 29.87 3.16
C PHE A 14 -15.02 28.43 3.36
N LEU A 15 -16.31 28.17 3.17
CA LEU A 15 -16.88 26.82 3.27
C LEU A 15 -16.23 25.85 2.28
N LEU A 16 -16.05 26.27 1.01
CA LEU A 16 -15.36 25.46 0.02
C LEU A 16 -13.91 25.19 0.43
N SER A 17 -13.23 26.16 1.03
CA SER A 17 -11.85 26.01 1.50
C SER A 17 -11.75 24.95 2.62
N VAL A 18 -12.70 24.94 3.55
CA VAL A 18 -12.77 23.92 4.60
C VAL A 18 -12.94 22.52 4.01
N VAL A 19 -13.85 22.38 3.02
CA VAL A 19 -14.04 21.11 2.30
C VAL A 19 -12.75 20.68 1.59
N ILE A 20 -12.04 21.59 0.91
CA ILE A 20 -10.78 21.30 0.24
C ILE A 20 -9.72 20.81 1.25
N ILE A 21 -9.57 21.46 2.40
CA ILE A 21 -8.60 21.04 3.44
C ILE A 21 -8.87 19.60 3.87
N VAL A 22 -10.13 19.22 4.06
CA VAL A 22 -10.52 17.85 4.43
C VAL A 22 -10.24 16.87 3.29
N LEU A 23 -10.48 17.27 2.03
CA LEU A 23 -10.33 16.39 0.86
C LEU A 23 -8.87 16.26 0.39
N VAL A 24 -7.98 17.18 0.72
CA VAL A 24 -6.57 17.13 0.25
C VAL A 24 -5.87 15.88 0.75
N PHE A 25 -6.07 15.47 1.99
CA PHE A 25 -5.44 14.27 2.53
C PHE A 25 -5.82 12.99 1.75
N PRO A 26 -7.11 12.63 1.58
CA PRO A 26 -7.47 11.49 0.74
C PRO A 26 -7.08 11.68 -0.73
N THR A 27 -7.02 12.93 -1.23
CA THR A 27 -6.51 13.21 -2.59
C THR A 27 -5.03 12.87 -2.72
N THR A 28 -4.19 13.18 -1.71
CA THR A 28 -2.77 12.81 -1.74
C THR A 28 -2.56 11.30 -1.71
N PHE A 29 -3.49 10.54 -1.14
CA PHE A 29 -3.46 9.07 -1.14
C PHE A 29 -3.84 8.46 -2.50
N SER A 30 -4.63 9.15 -3.31
CA SER A 30 -5.09 8.62 -4.61
C SER A 30 -3.94 8.30 -5.58
N ALA A 31 -2.88 9.12 -5.59
CA ALA A 31 -1.73 8.91 -6.47
C ALA A 31 -0.89 7.68 -6.06
N PRO A 32 -0.47 7.50 -4.81
CA PRO A 32 0.17 6.26 -4.36
C PRO A 32 -0.67 5.00 -4.64
N LEU A 33 -1.98 5.05 -4.45
CA LEU A 33 -2.86 3.92 -4.75
C LEU A 33 -2.75 3.47 -6.20
N GLU A 34 -2.80 4.38 -7.17
CA GLU A 34 -2.76 4.05 -8.61
C GLU A 34 -1.33 3.79 -9.11
N PHE A 35 -0.32 4.50 -8.62
CA PHE A 35 1.05 4.46 -9.16
C PHE A 35 2.01 3.56 -8.38
N ILE A 36 1.64 3.11 -7.17
CA ILE A 36 2.46 2.24 -6.34
C ILE A 36 1.71 0.95 -6.04
N VAL A 37 0.57 1.04 -5.31
CA VAL A 37 -0.15 -0.14 -4.81
C VAL A 37 -0.68 -1.01 -5.95
N LEU A 38 -1.15 -0.41 -7.04
CA LEU A 38 -1.74 -1.12 -8.17
C LEU A 38 -0.79 -1.31 -9.37
N LYS A 39 0.50 -1.00 -9.18
CA LYS A 39 1.52 -1.13 -10.24
C LYS A 39 2.41 -2.35 -10.01
N ASN A 40 2.54 -3.20 -11.03
CA ASN A 40 3.32 -4.44 -10.96
C ASN A 40 4.81 -4.22 -10.64
N ASP A 41 5.43 -3.19 -11.24
CA ASP A 41 6.86 -2.90 -11.06
C ASP A 41 7.26 -2.65 -9.59
N THR A 42 6.33 -2.16 -8.77
CA THR A 42 6.55 -1.90 -7.34
C THR A 42 6.92 -3.18 -6.60
N TYR A 43 6.25 -4.27 -6.92
CA TYR A 43 6.45 -5.56 -6.26
C TYR A 43 7.65 -6.33 -6.80
N SER A 44 7.99 -6.16 -8.07
CA SER A 44 9.05 -6.92 -8.72
C SER A 44 10.42 -6.75 -8.08
N THR A 45 10.73 -5.57 -7.54
CA THR A 45 11.99 -5.30 -6.85
C THR A 45 12.01 -5.92 -5.45
N MET A 46 10.89 -5.84 -4.73
CA MET A 46 10.73 -6.39 -3.39
C MET A 46 10.79 -7.93 -3.42
N LEU A 47 10.05 -8.55 -4.34
CA LEU A 47 9.96 -10.00 -4.51
C LEU A 47 11.29 -10.66 -4.96
N LYS A 48 12.28 -9.86 -5.39
CA LYS A 48 13.63 -10.33 -5.77
C LYS A 48 14.64 -10.18 -4.64
N SER A 49 14.29 -9.60 -3.50
CA SER A 49 15.23 -9.46 -2.40
C SER A 49 15.46 -10.81 -1.71
N ASP A 50 16.72 -11.12 -1.37
CA ASP A 50 17.07 -12.38 -0.72
C ASP A 50 16.31 -12.60 0.59
N GLU A 51 16.12 -11.55 1.38
CA GLU A 51 15.37 -11.59 2.63
C GLU A 51 13.90 -12.00 2.40
N PHE A 52 13.29 -11.47 1.35
CA PHE A 52 11.90 -11.79 1.02
C PHE A 52 11.74 -13.22 0.51
N LEU A 53 12.70 -13.68 -0.31
CA LEU A 53 12.72 -15.04 -0.82
C LEU A 53 12.91 -16.07 0.29
N GLU A 54 13.73 -15.76 1.29
CA GLU A 54 13.96 -16.64 2.44
C GLU A 54 12.70 -16.80 3.30
N ILE A 55 12.01 -15.69 3.59
CA ILE A 55 10.70 -15.73 4.28
C ILE A 55 9.66 -16.48 3.43
N GLY A 56 9.67 -16.29 2.12
CA GLY A 56 8.81 -17.02 1.20
C GLY A 56 9.08 -18.51 1.21
N GLN A 57 10.34 -18.94 1.17
CA GLN A 57 10.71 -20.36 1.30
C GLN A 57 10.19 -20.96 2.62
N GLU A 58 10.37 -20.24 3.72
CA GLU A 58 9.90 -20.69 5.03
C GLU A 58 8.38 -20.83 5.07
N ALA A 59 7.64 -19.82 4.60
CA ALA A 59 6.19 -19.83 4.54
C ALA A 59 5.64 -20.98 3.67
N PHE A 60 6.21 -21.19 2.48
CA PHE A 60 5.79 -22.29 1.60
C PHE A 60 6.18 -23.66 2.17
N SER A 61 7.34 -23.79 2.79
CA SER A 61 7.77 -25.05 3.43
C SER A 61 6.84 -25.42 4.58
N PHE A 62 6.46 -24.43 5.40
CA PHE A 62 5.51 -24.64 6.49
C PHE A 62 4.13 -25.02 5.95
N PHE A 63 3.65 -24.36 4.89
CA PHE A 63 2.38 -24.71 4.25
C PHE A 63 2.37 -26.15 3.75
N ILE A 64 3.45 -26.62 3.10
CA ILE A 64 3.55 -27.99 2.60
C ILE A 64 3.59 -28.98 3.77
N ALA A 65 4.35 -28.67 4.82
CA ALA A 65 4.42 -29.50 6.02
C ALA A 65 3.06 -29.62 6.73
N ASP A 66 2.30 -28.51 6.80
CA ASP A 66 0.95 -28.50 7.34
C ASP A 66 -0.01 -29.36 6.50
N GLN A 67 0.08 -29.29 5.17
CA GLN A 67 -0.70 -30.16 4.29
C GLN A 67 -0.36 -31.65 4.46
N LEU A 68 0.92 -32.00 4.69
CA LEU A 68 1.35 -33.36 5.01
C LEU A 68 0.79 -33.85 6.33
N ASN A 69 0.57 -32.95 7.29
CA ASN A 69 0.01 -33.28 8.61
C ASN A 69 -1.53 -33.32 8.64
N GLN A 70 -2.20 -32.90 7.55
CA GLN A 70 -3.66 -32.98 7.47
C GLN A 70 -4.09 -34.39 7.02
N PRO A 71 -4.91 -35.12 7.82
CA PRO A 71 -5.39 -36.44 7.41
C PRO A 71 -6.32 -36.28 6.19
N SER A 72 -6.07 -37.03 5.14
CA SER A 72 -7.11 -37.31 4.15
C SER A 72 -8.28 -38.05 4.80
N GLU A 73 -9.50 -37.90 4.29
CA GLU A 73 -10.76 -38.33 4.95
C GLU A 73 -10.76 -39.78 5.49
N ASN A 74 -9.78 -40.61 5.13
CA ASN A 74 -9.72 -42.05 5.52
C ASN A 74 -8.33 -42.55 5.95
N GLU A 75 -7.31 -41.68 6.06
CA GLU A 75 -5.95 -42.10 6.38
C GLU A 75 -5.44 -41.46 7.67
N MET A 76 -4.80 -42.27 8.54
CA MET A 76 -4.08 -41.74 9.70
C MET A 76 -2.75 -41.15 9.24
N VAL A 77 -2.48 -39.89 9.63
CA VAL A 77 -1.15 -39.27 9.42
C VAL A 77 -0.13 -40.09 10.18
N PRO A 78 0.96 -40.59 9.52
CA PRO A 78 2.02 -41.28 10.21
C PRO A 78 2.64 -40.39 11.30
N PRO A 79 2.94 -40.94 12.50
CA PRO A 79 3.52 -40.15 13.60
C PRO A 79 4.77 -39.36 13.23
N ILE A 80 5.54 -39.83 12.24
CA ILE A 80 6.75 -39.20 11.74
C ILE A 80 6.49 -37.83 11.04
N PHE A 81 5.24 -37.53 10.64
CA PHE A 81 4.84 -36.29 9.98
C PHE A 81 4.07 -35.32 10.90
N THR A 82 3.91 -35.68 12.19
CA THR A 82 3.11 -34.87 13.14
C THR A 82 3.83 -33.56 13.59
N ASP A 83 5.16 -33.50 13.48
CA ASP A 83 5.95 -32.31 13.81
C ASP A 83 6.10 -31.45 12.57
N THR A 84 5.15 -30.52 12.38
CA THR A 84 5.10 -29.61 11.22
C THR A 84 6.33 -28.71 11.12
N GLU A 85 6.90 -28.26 12.24
CA GLU A 85 8.07 -27.38 12.25
C GLU A 85 9.32 -28.10 11.74
N MET A 86 9.57 -29.30 12.26
CA MET A 86 10.67 -30.15 11.81
C MET A 86 10.52 -30.53 10.33
N ILE A 87 9.32 -30.92 9.89
CA ILE A 87 9.07 -31.25 8.49
C ILE A 87 9.28 -30.05 7.58
N ALA A 88 8.84 -28.84 7.98
CA ALA A 88 9.04 -27.62 7.23
C ALA A 88 10.56 -27.32 7.05
N GLU A 89 11.36 -27.50 8.09
CA GLU A 89 12.82 -27.32 8.01
C GLU A 89 13.47 -28.30 7.01
N VAL A 90 13.06 -29.54 7.04
CA VAL A 90 13.57 -30.58 6.15
C VAL A 90 13.12 -30.40 4.69
N ILE A 91 11.93 -29.86 4.47
CA ILE A 91 11.39 -29.57 3.11
C ILE A 91 12.02 -28.30 2.51
N LYS A 92 12.42 -27.33 3.32
CA LYS A 92 12.89 -26.00 2.88
C LYS A 92 13.93 -26.05 1.73
N PRO A 93 14.92 -26.98 1.69
CA PRO A 93 15.86 -27.07 0.55
C PRO A 93 15.22 -27.42 -0.80
N TYR A 94 14.04 -28.05 -0.80
CA TYR A 94 13.31 -28.47 -2.01
C TYR A 94 12.37 -27.36 -2.53
N VAL A 95 12.08 -26.36 -1.71
CA VAL A 95 11.38 -25.14 -2.07
C VAL A 95 12.41 -24.13 -2.57
N THR A 96 12.74 -24.15 -3.86
CA THR A 96 13.80 -23.28 -4.42
C THR A 96 13.42 -21.80 -4.36
N LYS A 97 14.42 -20.92 -4.21
CA LYS A 97 14.19 -19.46 -4.24
C LYS A 97 13.62 -19.00 -5.58
N GLU A 98 14.05 -19.64 -6.66
CA GLU A 98 13.59 -19.38 -8.02
C GLU A 98 12.09 -19.67 -8.14
N TRP A 99 11.66 -20.85 -7.71
CA TRP A 99 10.24 -21.21 -7.72
C TRP A 99 9.39 -20.26 -6.84
N VAL A 100 9.88 -19.91 -5.65
CA VAL A 100 9.20 -18.94 -4.76
C VAL A 100 9.06 -17.59 -5.46
N GLN A 101 10.13 -17.09 -6.08
CA GLN A 101 10.10 -15.82 -6.81
C GLN A 101 9.09 -15.83 -7.94
N ASP A 102 9.08 -16.88 -8.75
CA ASP A 102 8.19 -17.00 -9.90
C ASP A 102 6.72 -17.16 -9.45
N SER A 103 6.48 -17.97 -8.44
CA SER A 103 5.15 -18.18 -7.86
C SER A 103 4.58 -16.89 -7.27
N LEU A 104 5.35 -16.17 -6.46
CA LEU A 104 4.94 -14.90 -5.86
C LEU A 104 4.76 -13.81 -6.91
N THR A 105 5.65 -13.72 -7.91
CA THR A 105 5.55 -12.75 -9.00
C THR A 105 4.32 -12.99 -9.85
N SER A 106 4.08 -14.26 -10.23
CA SER A 106 2.90 -14.65 -11.00
C SER A 106 1.62 -14.41 -10.21
N GLY A 107 1.56 -14.82 -8.95
CA GLY A 107 0.42 -14.62 -8.06
C GLY A 107 0.09 -13.13 -7.88
N MET A 108 1.11 -12.31 -7.61
CA MET A 108 0.96 -10.86 -7.48
C MET A 108 0.48 -10.21 -8.78
N GLN A 109 1.02 -10.63 -9.92
CA GLN A 109 0.57 -10.13 -11.23
C GLN A 109 -0.92 -10.45 -11.46
N GLN A 110 -1.33 -11.68 -11.19
CA GLN A 110 -2.74 -12.10 -11.35
C GLN A 110 -3.67 -11.32 -10.43
N LEU A 111 -3.27 -11.10 -9.16
CA LEU A 111 -4.00 -10.27 -8.21
C LEU A 111 -4.13 -8.83 -8.71
N LEU A 112 -3.04 -8.23 -9.19
CA LEU A 112 -3.06 -6.85 -9.71
C LEU A 112 -3.87 -6.73 -11.01
N GLU A 113 -3.88 -7.74 -11.87
CA GLU A 113 -4.73 -7.77 -13.06
C GLU A 113 -6.21 -7.77 -12.68
N PHE A 114 -6.59 -8.53 -11.65
CA PHE A 114 -7.94 -8.52 -11.08
C PHE A 114 -8.27 -7.17 -10.44
N LEU A 115 -7.43 -6.67 -9.55
CA LEU A 115 -7.63 -5.36 -8.92
C LEU A 115 -7.63 -4.20 -9.92
N ASN A 116 -7.02 -4.34 -11.07
CA ASN A 116 -7.05 -3.39 -12.17
C ASN A 116 -8.22 -3.58 -13.15
N PHE A 117 -9.18 -4.48 -12.84
CA PHE A 117 -10.33 -4.82 -13.69
C PHE A 117 -9.94 -5.35 -15.08
N LYS A 118 -8.74 -5.93 -15.21
CA LYS A 118 -8.29 -6.58 -16.47
C LYS A 118 -8.80 -8.01 -16.57
N LYS A 119 -9.09 -8.66 -15.44
CA LYS A 119 -9.69 -10.00 -15.34
C LYS A 119 -11.01 -9.92 -14.59
N PRO A 120 -12.05 -10.68 -15.04
CA PRO A 120 -13.38 -10.65 -14.40
C PRO A 120 -13.44 -11.44 -13.09
N PHE A 121 -12.53 -12.40 -12.87
CA PHE A 121 -12.51 -13.28 -11.70
C PHE A 121 -11.21 -13.13 -10.92
N GLY A 122 -11.31 -13.12 -9.60
CA GLY A 122 -10.19 -13.04 -8.67
C GLY A 122 -9.54 -14.40 -8.39
N ILE A 123 -9.25 -15.20 -9.43
CA ILE A 123 -8.59 -16.49 -9.27
C ILE A 123 -7.09 -16.30 -9.48
N ILE A 124 -6.31 -16.65 -8.45
CA ILE A 124 -4.85 -16.70 -8.48
C ILE A 124 -4.44 -18.15 -8.61
N ASN A 125 -3.71 -18.48 -9.67
CA ASN A 125 -3.19 -19.82 -9.89
C ASN A 125 -1.68 -19.86 -9.60
N ILE A 126 -1.29 -20.75 -8.70
CA ILE A 126 0.12 -21.03 -8.38
C ILE A 126 0.47 -22.36 -9.02
N ASP A 127 1.51 -22.37 -9.85
CA ASP A 127 2.02 -23.58 -10.50
C ASP A 127 2.91 -24.34 -9.51
N LEU A 128 2.53 -25.58 -9.20
CA LEU A 128 3.24 -26.46 -8.27
C LEU A 128 4.07 -27.53 -9.01
N THR A 129 4.18 -27.46 -10.33
CA THR A 129 4.85 -28.52 -11.13
C THR A 129 6.31 -28.69 -10.75
N GLU A 130 7.09 -27.59 -10.69
CA GLU A 130 8.50 -27.63 -10.34
C GLU A 130 8.70 -28.13 -8.89
N LEU A 131 7.88 -27.66 -7.96
CA LEU A 131 7.90 -28.13 -6.57
C LEU A 131 7.69 -29.65 -6.48
N LYS A 132 6.70 -30.18 -7.21
CA LYS A 132 6.44 -31.62 -7.29
C LYS A 132 7.61 -32.39 -7.84
N GLU A 133 8.20 -31.90 -8.94
CA GLU A 133 9.36 -32.54 -9.57
C GLU A 133 10.56 -32.57 -8.63
N ASN A 134 10.87 -31.46 -7.94
CA ASN A 134 11.96 -31.36 -6.99
C ASN A 134 11.74 -32.30 -5.80
N THR A 135 10.53 -32.34 -5.25
CA THR A 135 10.17 -33.25 -4.15
C THR A 135 10.27 -34.71 -4.55
N LEU A 136 9.78 -35.09 -5.73
CA LEU A 136 9.89 -36.45 -6.23
C LEU A 136 11.33 -36.87 -6.52
N ALA A 137 12.13 -35.99 -7.09
CA ALA A 137 13.54 -36.25 -7.37
C ALA A 137 14.34 -36.45 -6.07
N GLY A 138 14.05 -35.65 -5.03
CA GLY A 138 14.74 -35.71 -3.75
C GLY A 138 14.08 -36.58 -2.67
N ARG A 139 13.03 -37.36 -2.98
CA ARG A 139 12.21 -38.08 -1.96
C ARG A 139 13.00 -39.00 -1.04
N SER A 140 14.05 -39.64 -1.54
CA SER A 140 14.90 -40.53 -0.73
C SER A 140 15.77 -39.76 0.26
N ASP A 141 16.37 -38.65 -0.19
CA ASP A 141 17.18 -37.78 0.66
C ASP A 141 16.30 -37.08 1.69
N LEU A 142 15.07 -36.67 1.29
CA LEU A 142 14.07 -36.12 2.18
C LEU A 142 13.66 -37.11 3.26
N ALA A 143 13.41 -38.36 2.88
CA ALA A 143 13.08 -39.46 3.84
C ALA A 143 14.23 -39.71 4.82
N GLU A 144 15.48 -39.72 4.35
CA GLU A 144 16.66 -39.89 5.21
C GLU A 144 16.84 -38.73 6.18
N ASN A 145 16.65 -37.48 5.68
CA ASN A 145 16.72 -36.26 6.50
C ASN A 145 15.64 -36.29 7.59
N ILE A 146 14.40 -36.62 7.27
CA ILE A 146 13.31 -36.76 8.25
C ILE A 146 13.72 -37.77 9.35
N LEU A 147 14.17 -38.97 8.98
CA LEU A 147 14.60 -40.00 9.96
C LEU A 147 15.75 -39.51 10.84
N SER A 148 16.69 -38.72 10.30
CA SER A 148 17.85 -38.23 11.04
C SER A 148 17.52 -37.26 12.18
N HIS A 149 16.36 -36.60 12.14
CA HIS A 149 15.90 -35.68 13.17
C HIS A 149 15.31 -36.42 14.41
N PHE A 150 14.99 -37.69 14.29
CA PHE A 150 14.44 -38.45 15.40
C PHE A 150 15.55 -39.17 16.23
N ALA A 151 15.26 -39.39 17.49
CA ALA A 151 16.09 -40.21 18.36
C ALA A 151 16.11 -41.67 17.86
N SER A 152 17.15 -42.43 18.25
CA SER A 152 17.24 -43.85 17.91
C SER A 152 16.07 -44.61 18.48
N CYS A 153 15.53 -45.56 17.71
CA CYS A 153 14.41 -46.40 18.13
C CYS A 153 14.76 -47.25 19.37
N ASP A 154 13.80 -47.36 20.26
CA ASP A 154 13.86 -48.29 21.39
C ASP A 154 13.52 -49.75 20.97
N GLU A 155 13.64 -50.73 21.93
CA GLU A 155 13.36 -52.12 21.62
C GLU A 155 11.88 -52.40 21.24
N GLN A 156 10.95 -51.58 21.72
CA GLN A 156 9.52 -51.74 21.43
C GLN A 156 9.21 -51.19 20.03
N GLU A 157 9.78 -50.07 19.68
CA GLU A 157 9.68 -49.46 18.36
C GLU A 157 10.34 -50.32 17.28
N ILE A 158 11.50 -50.91 17.57
CA ILE A 158 12.15 -51.90 16.67
C ILE A 158 11.26 -53.13 16.45
N LYS A 159 10.59 -53.63 17.51
CA LYS A 159 9.62 -54.74 17.37
C LYS A 159 8.43 -54.31 16.52
N ALA A 160 7.93 -53.10 16.69
CA ALA A 160 6.83 -52.55 15.86
C ALA A 160 7.22 -52.50 14.38
N LEU A 161 8.44 -52.02 14.06
CA LEU A 161 8.99 -52.02 12.71
C LEU A 161 9.10 -53.44 12.10
N THR A 162 9.52 -54.46 12.90
CA THR A 162 9.71 -55.81 12.42
C THR A 162 8.43 -56.62 12.35
N SER A 163 7.44 -56.33 13.20
CA SER A 163 6.16 -57.03 13.25
C SER A 163 5.09 -56.37 12.37
N GLY A 164 5.33 -55.10 11.99
CA GLY A 164 4.42 -54.34 11.15
C GLY A 164 4.45 -54.81 9.71
N THR A 165 3.28 -54.98 9.16
CA THR A 165 3.04 -55.37 7.76
C THR A 165 3.37 -54.26 6.74
N GLY A 166 4.39 -53.45 6.99
CA GLY A 166 4.80 -52.36 6.07
C GLY A 166 3.79 -51.23 5.92
N ILE A 167 2.84 -51.11 6.85
CA ILE A 167 1.81 -50.07 6.82
C ILE A 167 2.43 -48.77 7.37
N ILE A 168 2.47 -47.75 6.55
CA ILE A 168 2.99 -46.40 6.84
C ILE A 168 2.41 -45.83 8.14
N ALA A 169 1.13 -46.08 8.41
CA ALA A 169 0.43 -45.65 9.62
C ALA A 169 1.04 -46.10 10.93
N ASN A 170 1.84 -47.17 10.92
CA ASN A 170 2.50 -47.75 12.09
C ASN A 170 4.01 -47.43 12.16
N LEU A 171 4.51 -46.56 11.29
CA LEU A 171 5.91 -46.15 11.30
C LEU A 171 6.16 -45.31 12.55
N PRO A 172 6.99 -45.79 13.51
CA PRO A 172 7.28 -45.01 14.70
C PRO A 172 8.13 -43.76 14.35
N ALA A 173 7.97 -42.71 15.14
CA ALA A 173 8.74 -41.48 15.02
C ALA A 173 10.13 -41.65 15.67
N CYS A 174 10.96 -42.55 15.13
CA CYS A 174 12.30 -42.82 15.59
C CYS A 174 13.25 -43.16 14.44
N ASN A 175 14.58 -42.99 14.65
CA ASN A 175 15.63 -43.32 13.69
C ASN A 175 16.03 -44.82 13.87
N PRO A 176 15.71 -45.68 12.89
CA PRO A 176 15.95 -47.13 13.01
C PRO A 176 17.46 -47.48 12.93
N PRO A 177 17.89 -48.66 13.43
CA PRO A 177 19.23 -49.16 13.22
C PRO A 177 19.58 -49.26 11.74
N GLN A 178 20.89 -49.19 11.42
CA GLN A 178 21.39 -49.15 10.03
C GLN A 178 20.85 -50.29 9.15
N GLU A 179 20.63 -51.46 9.72
CA GLU A 179 20.13 -52.65 9.02
C GLU A 179 18.68 -52.50 8.53
N MET A 180 17.92 -51.61 9.16
CA MET A 180 16.50 -51.36 8.86
C MET A 180 16.28 -50.00 8.21
N LYS A 181 17.33 -49.17 8.16
CA LYS A 181 17.27 -47.77 7.69
C LYS A 181 16.81 -47.70 6.22
N GLU A 182 17.36 -48.52 5.34
CA GLU A 182 16.99 -48.57 3.92
C GLU A 182 15.51 -48.89 3.70
N MET A 183 14.96 -49.83 4.52
CA MET A 183 13.56 -50.19 4.46
C MET A 183 12.68 -49.02 4.93
N ALA A 184 13.04 -48.35 6.02
CA ALA A 184 12.31 -47.18 6.52
C ALA A 184 12.34 -46.03 5.51
N ILE A 185 13.48 -45.72 4.92
CA ILE A 185 13.63 -44.72 3.84
C ILE A 185 12.72 -45.07 2.66
N SER A 186 12.68 -46.34 2.24
CA SER A 186 11.83 -46.75 1.13
C SER A 186 10.33 -46.55 1.44
N VAL A 187 9.90 -46.86 2.64
CA VAL A 187 8.48 -46.71 3.07
C VAL A 187 8.13 -45.19 3.11
N ILE A 188 8.97 -44.36 3.73
CA ILE A 188 8.73 -42.90 3.81
C ILE A 188 8.77 -42.28 2.41
N SER A 189 9.73 -42.68 1.57
CA SER A 189 9.82 -42.18 0.18
C SER A 189 8.56 -42.52 -0.63
N THR A 190 7.99 -43.71 -0.43
CA THR A 190 6.72 -44.09 -1.07
C THR A 190 5.57 -43.23 -0.59
N TYR A 191 5.50 -42.94 0.71
CA TYR A 191 4.49 -42.00 1.22
C TYR A 191 4.63 -40.59 0.66
N ILE A 192 5.86 -40.05 0.62
CA ILE A 192 6.13 -38.76 0.03
C ILE A 192 5.73 -38.75 -1.47
N GLU A 193 6.00 -39.84 -2.17
CA GLU A 193 5.63 -39.99 -3.58
C GLU A 193 4.10 -39.97 -3.76
N GLU A 194 3.38 -40.81 -2.99
CA GLU A 194 1.90 -40.86 -3.04
C GLU A 194 1.27 -39.51 -2.69
N PHE A 195 1.74 -38.90 -1.60
CA PHE A 195 1.29 -37.57 -1.21
C PHE A 195 1.56 -36.53 -2.34
N THR A 196 2.77 -36.55 -2.92
CA THR A 196 3.14 -35.59 -3.99
C THR A 196 2.27 -35.79 -5.22
N TYR A 197 1.83 -37.01 -5.55
CA TYR A 197 0.88 -37.24 -6.63
C TYR A 197 -0.51 -36.67 -6.35
N GLN A 198 -0.93 -36.61 -5.09
CA GLN A 198 -2.22 -36.04 -4.68
C GLN A 198 -2.23 -34.50 -4.77
N ILE A 199 -1.07 -33.84 -4.66
CA ILE A 199 -0.97 -32.40 -4.85
C ILE A 199 -1.38 -32.03 -6.28
N PRO A 200 -2.32 -31.11 -6.50
CA PRO A 200 -2.69 -30.67 -7.84
C PRO A 200 -1.51 -29.97 -8.54
N GLN A 201 -1.48 -29.98 -9.85
CA GLN A 201 -0.46 -29.23 -10.62
C GLN A 201 -0.59 -27.72 -10.42
N GLN A 202 -1.81 -27.25 -10.19
CA GLN A 202 -2.09 -25.83 -9.94
C GLN A 202 -2.93 -25.70 -8.68
N TYR A 203 -2.50 -24.84 -7.79
CA TYR A 203 -3.28 -24.44 -6.62
C TYR A 203 -4.01 -23.14 -6.95
N SER A 204 -5.33 -23.16 -6.88
CA SER A 204 -6.18 -22.01 -7.22
C SER A 204 -6.74 -21.37 -5.97
N ILE A 205 -6.44 -20.10 -5.74
CA ILE A 205 -6.98 -19.29 -4.65
C ILE A 205 -8.05 -18.37 -5.26
N ASN A 206 -9.28 -18.49 -4.77
CA ASN A 206 -10.35 -17.55 -5.12
C ASN A 206 -10.33 -16.38 -4.14
N VAL A 207 -9.92 -15.21 -4.63
CA VAL A 207 -9.87 -13.98 -3.81
C VAL A 207 -11.27 -13.55 -3.35
N GLU A 208 -12.29 -13.83 -4.14
CA GLU A 208 -13.68 -13.49 -3.80
C GLU A 208 -14.14 -14.25 -2.56
N ASP A 209 -13.84 -15.54 -2.46
CA ASP A 209 -14.19 -16.37 -1.31
C ASP A 209 -13.43 -15.93 -0.05
N ALA A 210 -12.18 -15.53 -0.20
CA ALA A 210 -11.35 -15.03 0.89
C ALA A 210 -11.85 -13.70 1.48
N VAL A 211 -12.50 -12.87 0.67
CA VAL A 211 -12.98 -11.53 1.07
C VAL A 211 -14.47 -11.54 1.52
N GLN A 212 -15.22 -12.60 1.22
CA GLN A 212 -16.67 -12.70 1.55
C GLN A 212 -16.98 -12.69 3.07
N ALA A 213 -16.00 -12.78 3.93
CA ALA A 213 -16.16 -12.83 5.39
C ALA A 213 -16.72 -11.54 6.04
N GLY A 214 -17.49 -10.69 5.35
CA GLY A 214 -18.13 -9.56 6.01
C GLY A 214 -18.75 -8.48 5.13
N LEU A 215 -18.67 -8.57 3.81
CA LEU A 215 -19.25 -7.58 2.89
C LEU A 215 -20.26 -8.26 1.96
N GLU A 216 -21.45 -7.64 1.77
CA GLU A 216 -22.49 -8.19 0.89
C GLU A 216 -22.01 -8.30 -0.59
N ASP A 217 -21.15 -7.39 -1.04
CA ASP A 217 -20.51 -7.44 -2.36
C ASP A 217 -19.14 -6.73 -2.29
N PRO A 218 -18.04 -7.47 -2.05
CA PRO A 218 -16.71 -6.89 -1.92
C PRO A 218 -16.20 -6.26 -3.22
N LEU A 219 -16.59 -6.78 -4.39
CA LEU A 219 -16.18 -6.24 -5.68
C LEU A 219 -16.84 -4.90 -5.98
N LEU A 220 -18.14 -4.79 -5.69
CA LEU A 220 -18.87 -3.52 -5.85
C LEU A 220 -18.28 -2.46 -4.91
N SER A 221 -18.03 -2.83 -3.66
CA SER A 221 -17.41 -1.95 -2.66
C SER A 221 -16.02 -1.49 -3.09
N TYR A 222 -15.17 -2.39 -3.58
CA TYR A 222 -13.84 -2.06 -4.11
C TYR A 222 -13.92 -1.15 -5.35
N SER A 223 -14.82 -1.47 -6.30
CA SER A 223 -15.03 -0.67 -7.50
C SER A 223 -15.46 0.75 -7.14
N PHE A 224 -16.44 0.90 -6.24
CA PHE A 224 -16.90 2.21 -5.75
C PHE A 224 -15.76 2.99 -5.07
N PHE A 225 -15.01 2.35 -4.18
CA PHE A 225 -13.86 2.92 -3.50
C PHE A 225 -12.82 3.43 -4.51
N ARG A 226 -12.44 2.61 -5.46
CA ARG A 226 -11.45 2.96 -6.48
C ARG A 226 -11.87 4.12 -7.37
N TRP A 227 -13.13 4.12 -7.85
CA TRP A 227 -13.67 5.23 -8.61
C TRP A 227 -13.72 6.53 -7.80
N THR A 228 -14.09 6.44 -6.54
CA THR A 228 -14.08 7.59 -5.62
C THR A 228 -12.68 8.18 -5.52
N PHE A 229 -11.64 7.36 -5.28
CA PHE A 229 -10.27 7.85 -5.20
C PHE A 229 -9.76 8.44 -6.51
N ARG A 230 -10.14 7.92 -7.66
CA ARG A 230 -9.81 8.49 -8.97
C ARG A 230 -10.48 9.85 -9.22
N LEU A 231 -11.68 10.05 -8.71
CA LEU A 231 -12.42 11.30 -8.89
C LEU A 231 -12.02 12.39 -7.88
N LEU A 232 -11.47 12.03 -6.72
CA LEU A 232 -11.08 12.97 -5.67
C LEU A 232 -10.14 14.08 -6.14
N PRO A 233 -9.05 13.84 -6.90
CA PRO A 233 -8.19 14.91 -7.41
C PRO A 233 -8.93 15.87 -8.33
N ILE A 234 -9.81 15.34 -9.19
CA ILE A 234 -10.62 16.13 -10.11
C ILE A 234 -11.61 17.00 -9.31
N LEU A 235 -12.29 16.43 -8.33
CA LEU A 235 -13.22 17.14 -7.45
C LEU A 235 -12.48 18.26 -6.69
N THR A 236 -11.32 17.96 -6.11
CA THR A 236 -10.51 18.96 -5.39
C THR A 236 -10.08 20.11 -6.30
N LEU A 237 -9.69 19.82 -7.55
CA LEU A 237 -9.35 20.84 -8.54
C LEU A 237 -10.56 21.70 -8.91
N VAL A 238 -11.72 21.10 -9.14
CA VAL A 238 -12.98 21.81 -9.43
C VAL A 238 -13.36 22.74 -8.29
N LEU A 239 -13.28 22.27 -7.04
CA LEU A 239 -13.54 23.09 -5.86
C LEU A 239 -12.57 24.28 -5.76
N LEU A 240 -11.30 24.07 -6.05
CA LEU A 240 -10.27 25.13 -6.07
C LEU A 240 -10.57 26.18 -7.13
N ILE A 241 -11.01 25.77 -8.33
CA ILE A 241 -11.48 26.67 -9.38
C ILE A 241 -12.72 27.47 -8.93
N LEU A 242 -13.66 26.83 -8.25
CA LEU A 242 -14.84 27.50 -7.71
C LEU A 242 -14.46 28.58 -6.67
N VAL A 243 -13.52 28.28 -5.77
CA VAL A 243 -12.97 29.29 -4.83
C VAL A 243 -12.37 30.45 -5.61
N ALA A 244 -11.59 30.20 -6.65
CA ALA A 244 -11.00 31.25 -7.50
C ALA A 244 -12.09 32.12 -8.18
N ILE A 245 -13.15 31.50 -8.69
CA ILE A 245 -14.30 32.22 -9.32
C ILE A 245 -15.01 33.08 -8.27
N CYS A 246 -15.25 32.57 -7.06
CA CYS A 246 -15.86 33.34 -5.98
C CYS A 246 -15.07 34.61 -5.63
N LEU A 247 -13.74 34.54 -5.71
CA LEU A 247 -12.82 35.63 -5.34
C LEU A 247 -12.32 36.45 -6.54
N LYS A 248 -12.74 36.15 -7.77
CA LYS A 248 -12.24 36.75 -9.02
C LYS A 248 -12.27 38.27 -9.05
N LYS A 249 -13.16 38.91 -8.24
CA LYS A 249 -13.31 40.39 -8.25
C LYS A 249 -12.07 41.11 -7.73
N ASN A 250 -11.24 40.47 -6.90
CA ASN A 250 -9.96 41.00 -6.41
C ASN A 250 -8.88 39.92 -6.61
N THR A 251 -8.11 40.05 -7.66
CA THR A 251 -7.05 39.08 -8.03
C THR A 251 -5.99 38.93 -6.95
N HIS A 252 -5.70 40.00 -6.22
CA HIS A 252 -4.73 39.99 -5.12
C HIS A 252 -5.25 39.23 -3.93
N GLU A 253 -6.49 39.43 -3.51
CA GLU A 253 -7.17 38.71 -2.44
C GLU A 253 -7.32 37.22 -2.79
N MET A 254 -7.68 36.91 -4.05
CA MET A 254 -7.77 35.55 -4.57
C MET A 254 -6.44 34.79 -4.45
N ARG A 255 -5.33 35.36 -4.92
CA ARG A 255 -3.99 34.73 -4.84
C ARG A 255 -3.56 34.51 -3.40
N SER A 256 -3.76 35.52 -2.53
CA SER A 256 -3.46 35.40 -1.10
C SER A 256 -4.26 34.26 -0.45
N TRP A 257 -5.54 34.15 -0.76
CA TRP A 257 -6.43 33.12 -0.23
C TRP A 257 -6.02 31.72 -0.68
N ILE A 258 -5.79 31.53 -1.98
CA ILE A 258 -5.37 30.24 -2.54
C ILE A 258 -4.00 29.83 -1.98
N GLY A 259 -3.04 30.74 -1.87
CA GLY A 259 -1.74 30.45 -1.28
C GLY A 259 -1.85 29.96 0.16
N LYS A 260 -2.64 30.66 1.00
CA LYS A 260 -2.88 30.26 2.40
C LYS A 260 -3.63 28.91 2.49
N LEU A 261 -4.62 28.68 1.62
CA LEU A 261 -5.37 27.43 1.57
C LEU A 261 -4.45 26.25 1.26
N LEU A 262 -3.60 26.35 0.25
CA LEU A 262 -2.65 25.30 -0.12
C LEU A 262 -1.63 25.03 0.99
N ILE A 263 -1.10 26.07 1.64
CA ILE A 263 -0.18 25.94 2.77
C ILE A 263 -0.88 25.20 3.92
N THR A 264 -2.08 25.63 4.31
CA THR A 264 -2.83 25.01 5.40
C THR A 264 -3.15 23.54 5.09
N ALA A 265 -3.63 23.25 3.89
CA ALA A 265 -3.96 21.89 3.46
C ALA A 265 -2.70 20.99 3.44
N ALA A 266 -1.57 21.50 2.94
CA ALA A 266 -0.29 20.78 2.92
C ALA A 266 0.22 20.50 4.34
N VAL A 267 0.18 21.47 5.26
CA VAL A 267 0.61 21.29 6.65
C VAL A 267 -0.26 20.25 7.36
N VAL A 268 -1.58 20.34 7.24
CA VAL A 268 -2.51 19.35 7.81
C VAL A 268 -2.22 17.96 7.26
N SER A 269 -2.02 17.83 5.93
CA SER A 269 -1.68 16.55 5.31
C SER A 269 -0.35 16.01 5.82
N LEU A 270 0.70 16.82 5.94
CA LEU A 270 2.00 16.40 6.48
C LEU A 270 1.92 15.92 7.92
N VAL A 271 1.14 16.60 8.78
CA VAL A 271 0.93 16.18 10.16
C VAL A 271 0.23 14.82 10.21
N LEU A 272 -0.82 14.61 9.40
CA LEU A 272 -1.51 13.33 9.33
C LEU A 272 -0.61 12.21 8.79
N ILE A 273 0.18 12.48 7.74
CA ILE A 273 1.14 11.51 7.19
C ILE A 273 2.19 11.14 8.24
N LEU A 274 2.72 12.10 9.00
CA LEU A 274 3.69 11.84 10.06
C LEU A 274 3.08 10.97 11.17
N THR A 275 1.83 11.24 11.55
CA THR A 275 1.09 10.44 12.54
C THR A 275 0.91 9.00 12.05
N LEU A 276 0.54 8.82 10.76
CA LEU A 276 0.40 7.50 10.17
C LEU A 276 1.74 6.78 10.05
N LEU A 277 2.82 7.48 9.76
CA LEU A 277 4.17 6.89 9.65
C LEU A 277 4.63 6.34 11.00
N ILE A 278 4.37 7.05 12.10
CA ILE A 278 4.68 6.58 13.46
C ILE A 278 3.80 5.38 13.86
N GLY A 279 2.53 5.37 13.44
CA GLY A 279 1.58 4.29 13.76
C GLY A 279 1.51 3.15 12.75
N SER A 280 2.22 3.24 11.62
CA SER A 280 2.09 2.30 10.49
C SER A 280 2.45 0.86 10.86
N GLU A 281 3.48 0.68 11.66
CA GLU A 281 3.93 -0.65 12.11
C GLU A 281 2.89 -1.33 13.00
N GLN A 282 2.35 -0.60 13.97
CA GLN A 282 1.30 -1.12 14.85
C GLN A 282 0.01 -1.42 14.08
N PHE A 283 -0.37 -0.55 13.16
CA PHE A 283 -1.56 -0.72 12.33
C PHE A 283 -1.45 -1.96 11.42
N THR A 284 -0.34 -2.13 10.72
CA THR A 284 -0.11 -3.30 9.85
C THR A 284 -0.06 -4.60 10.66
N THR A 285 0.58 -4.60 11.82
CA THR A 285 0.62 -5.77 12.73
C THR A 285 -0.77 -6.17 13.22
N VAL A 286 -1.58 -5.21 13.66
CA VAL A 286 -2.96 -5.48 14.09
C VAL A 286 -3.82 -6.01 12.94
N LEU A 287 -3.63 -5.46 11.73
CA LEU A 287 -4.38 -5.87 10.55
C LEU A 287 -4.05 -7.31 10.16
N VAL A 288 -2.77 -7.68 10.14
CA VAL A 288 -2.31 -9.04 9.82
C VAL A 288 -2.77 -10.03 10.89
N ASN A 289 -2.61 -9.73 12.16
CA ASN A 289 -3.02 -10.60 13.25
C ASN A 289 -4.53 -10.83 13.31
N ASN A 290 -5.34 -9.90 12.82
CA ASN A 290 -6.79 -10.08 12.72
C ASN A 290 -7.22 -10.83 11.45
N ALA A 291 -6.39 -10.83 10.41
CA ALA A 291 -6.70 -11.48 9.13
C ALA A 291 -6.28 -12.94 9.07
N LEU A 292 -5.28 -13.34 9.88
CA LEU A 292 -4.71 -14.68 9.85
C LEU A 292 -4.96 -15.40 11.18
N SER A 293 -5.18 -16.71 11.10
CA SER A 293 -5.20 -17.59 12.28
C SER A 293 -3.78 -17.78 12.83
N ALA A 294 -3.69 -18.15 14.12
CA ALA A 294 -2.41 -18.37 14.80
C ALA A 294 -1.51 -19.42 14.12
N ASP A 295 -2.11 -20.35 13.36
CA ASP A 295 -1.41 -21.43 12.66
C ASP A 295 -0.72 -20.98 11.36
N GLN A 296 -0.85 -19.68 10.98
CA GLN A 296 -0.31 -19.12 9.73
C GLN A 296 0.78 -18.07 9.97
N GLU A 297 1.58 -18.22 11.01
CA GLU A 297 2.58 -17.22 11.44
C GLU A 297 3.61 -16.89 10.36
N ALA A 298 4.09 -17.88 9.61
CA ALA A 298 5.07 -17.66 8.53
C ALA A 298 4.48 -16.82 7.37
N PHE A 299 3.23 -17.11 6.97
CA PHE A 299 2.51 -16.27 6.00
C PHE A 299 2.19 -14.88 6.55
N GLY A 300 1.91 -14.78 7.86
CA GLY A 300 1.73 -13.52 8.56
C GLY A 300 2.94 -12.62 8.43
N THR A 301 4.14 -13.16 8.63
CA THR A 301 5.40 -12.44 8.50
C THR A 301 5.62 -11.94 7.06
N LEU A 302 5.36 -12.79 6.06
CA LEU A 302 5.45 -12.43 4.65
C LEU A 302 4.48 -11.28 4.31
N LEU A 303 3.22 -11.43 4.68
CA LEU A 303 2.18 -10.42 4.44
C LEU A 303 2.48 -9.10 5.15
N LEU A 304 2.96 -9.18 6.40
CA LEU A 304 3.38 -8.01 7.17
C LEU A 304 4.47 -7.21 6.45
N LYS A 305 5.51 -7.87 5.94
CA LYS A 305 6.59 -7.22 5.20
C LYS A 305 6.11 -6.57 3.90
N ILE A 306 5.22 -7.25 3.15
CA ILE A 306 4.60 -6.68 1.95
C ILE A 306 3.84 -5.40 2.33
N LEU A 307 2.95 -5.47 3.31
CA LEU A 307 2.13 -4.34 3.74
C LEU A 307 2.97 -3.18 4.28
N GLN A 308 3.99 -3.45 5.09
CA GLN A 308 4.90 -2.42 5.60
C GLN A 308 5.66 -1.71 4.47
N SER A 309 6.20 -2.48 3.52
CA SER A 309 6.93 -1.92 2.37
C SER A 309 6.03 -1.01 1.53
N ILE A 310 4.82 -1.47 1.18
CA ILE A 310 3.83 -0.69 0.41
C ILE A 310 3.40 0.56 1.18
N THR A 311 3.10 0.42 2.47
CA THR A 311 2.66 1.52 3.33
C THR A 311 3.74 2.59 3.42
N ASN A 312 4.98 2.22 3.71
CA ASN A 312 6.09 3.15 3.81
C ASN A 312 6.35 3.89 2.49
N GLN A 313 6.35 3.17 1.37
CA GLN A 313 6.53 3.78 0.06
C GLN A 313 5.37 4.72 -0.29
N SER A 314 4.13 4.33 0.02
CA SER A 314 2.95 5.15 -0.20
C SER A 314 2.99 6.43 0.64
N LEU A 315 3.36 6.34 1.92
CA LEU A 315 3.50 7.50 2.81
C LEU A 315 4.58 8.46 2.36
N LEU A 316 5.72 7.97 1.84
CA LEU A 316 6.77 8.82 1.28
C LEU A 316 6.27 9.61 0.05
N TRP A 317 5.52 8.96 -0.84
CA TRP A 317 4.92 9.64 -2.00
C TRP A 317 3.87 10.68 -1.59
N MET A 318 3.02 10.35 -0.61
CA MET A 318 2.08 11.32 -0.06
C MET A 318 2.79 12.52 0.54
N ALA A 319 3.89 12.30 1.28
CA ALA A 319 4.71 13.37 1.84
C ALA A 319 5.34 14.25 0.73
N ALA A 320 5.83 13.63 -0.35
CA ALA A 320 6.37 14.37 -1.49
C ALA A 320 5.31 15.25 -2.18
N ILE A 321 4.08 14.72 -2.37
CA ILE A 321 2.96 15.49 -2.94
C ILE A 321 2.57 16.64 -2.01
N ALA A 322 2.45 16.39 -0.69
CA ALA A 322 2.12 17.43 0.28
C ALA A 322 3.21 18.50 0.35
N ALA A 323 4.49 18.12 0.28
CA ALA A 323 5.62 19.05 0.20
C ALA A 323 5.57 19.91 -1.08
N ALA A 324 5.25 19.31 -2.22
CA ALA A 324 5.06 20.03 -3.48
C ALA A 324 3.92 21.07 -3.39
N LEU A 325 2.78 20.68 -2.79
CA LEU A 325 1.67 21.61 -2.53
C LEU A 325 2.09 22.76 -1.60
N LEU A 326 2.89 22.48 -0.58
CA LEU A 326 3.44 23.51 0.32
C LEU A 326 4.32 24.50 -0.45
N VAL A 327 5.22 24.02 -1.27
CA VAL A 327 6.11 24.86 -2.10
C VAL A 327 5.28 25.73 -3.04
N VAL A 328 4.30 25.17 -3.75
CA VAL A 328 3.41 25.94 -4.64
C VAL A 328 2.63 27.00 -3.86
N GLY A 329 2.08 26.66 -2.69
CA GLY A 329 1.37 27.59 -1.81
C GLY A 329 2.26 28.74 -1.35
N LEU A 330 3.50 28.46 -0.95
CA LEU A 330 4.49 29.46 -0.57
C LEU A 330 4.86 30.36 -1.75
N LEU A 331 5.10 29.81 -2.93
CA LEU A 331 5.42 30.58 -4.13
C LEU A 331 4.29 31.57 -4.47
N ILE A 332 3.04 31.11 -4.48
CA ILE A 332 1.88 31.96 -4.71
C ILE A 332 1.80 33.08 -3.65
N HIS A 333 2.04 32.73 -2.38
CA HIS A 333 2.02 33.72 -1.29
C HIS A 333 3.13 34.76 -1.44
N PHE A 334 4.36 34.37 -1.80
CA PHE A 334 5.50 35.28 -2.02
C PHE A 334 5.29 36.18 -3.21
N ILE A 335 4.86 35.64 -4.36
CA ILE A 335 4.58 36.45 -5.58
C ILE A 335 3.53 37.53 -5.26
N ASN A 336 2.52 37.15 -4.50
CA ASN A 336 1.47 38.06 -4.07
C ASN A 336 2.02 39.21 -3.17
N ARG A 337 2.96 38.88 -2.27
CA ARG A 337 3.58 39.86 -1.37
C ARG A 337 4.49 40.87 -2.13
N ILE A 338 5.22 40.37 -3.13
CA ILE A 338 6.09 41.25 -3.97
C ILE A 338 5.23 42.19 -4.83
N GLY A 339 4.14 41.67 -5.44
CA GLY A 339 3.23 42.48 -6.22
C GLY A 339 2.61 43.61 -5.40
N ARG A 340 2.22 43.34 -4.16
CA ARG A 340 1.63 44.36 -3.26
C ARG A 340 2.59 45.50 -2.95
N LYS A 341 3.86 45.21 -2.67
CA LYS A 341 4.87 46.28 -2.42
C LYS A 341 5.06 47.16 -3.64
N LYS A 342 5.06 46.59 -4.84
CA LYS A 342 5.22 47.34 -6.05
C LYS A 342 4.03 48.26 -6.35
N ASP A 343 2.81 47.80 -6.03
CA ASP A 343 1.60 48.63 -6.21
C ASP A 343 1.56 49.77 -5.17
N GLU A 344 1.97 49.54 -3.90
CA GLU A 344 2.12 50.53 -2.85
C GLU A 344 3.17 51.61 -3.27
N ASP A 345 4.34 51.18 -3.75
CA ASP A 345 5.40 52.09 -4.22
C ASP A 345 4.96 52.99 -5.43
N ILE A 346 4.12 52.42 -6.33
CA ILE A 346 3.58 53.19 -7.49
C ILE A 346 2.52 54.20 -7.01
N THR A 347 1.66 53.81 -6.06
CA THR A 347 0.63 54.69 -5.52
C THR A 347 1.25 55.86 -4.76
N ASP A 348 2.29 55.61 -3.96
CA ASP A 348 3.03 56.66 -3.24
C ASP A 348 3.76 57.60 -4.20
N GLN A 349 4.24 57.11 -5.37
CA GLN A 349 4.84 57.94 -6.43
C GLN A 349 3.79 58.77 -7.20
N GLU A 350 2.59 58.22 -7.43
CA GLU A 350 1.49 58.97 -8.06
C GLU A 350 0.98 60.08 -7.11
N GLU A 351 0.76 59.79 -5.81
CA GLU A 351 0.39 60.80 -4.83
C GLU A 351 1.46 61.91 -4.70
N ALA A 352 2.74 61.53 -4.67
CA ALA A 352 3.86 62.51 -4.64
C ALA A 352 3.97 63.36 -5.89
N LEU A 353 3.40 62.95 -7.01
CA LEU A 353 3.35 63.71 -8.27
C LEU A 353 2.09 64.57 -8.40
N GLU A 354 0.97 64.13 -7.78
CA GLU A 354 -0.30 64.89 -7.81
C GLU A 354 -0.25 66.15 -6.90
N GLU A 355 0.39 66.05 -5.70
CA GLU A 355 0.51 67.16 -4.77
C GLU A 355 1.14 68.44 -5.38
N PRO A 356 2.29 68.38 -6.11
CA PRO A 356 2.83 69.56 -6.78
C PRO A 356 1.99 70.07 -7.95
N LEU A 357 1.18 69.18 -8.56
CA LEU A 357 0.33 69.56 -9.70
C LEU A 357 -0.96 70.26 -9.22
N GLU A 358 -1.52 69.92 -8.11
CA GLU A 358 -2.62 70.62 -7.46
C GLU A 358 -2.18 72.04 -7.00
N ASP A 359 -1.02 72.12 -6.32
CA ASP A 359 -0.44 73.38 -5.89
C ASP A 359 -0.18 74.35 -7.11
N MET A 360 0.32 73.83 -8.25
CA MET A 360 0.48 74.61 -9.48
C MET A 360 -0.83 75.02 -10.11
N LEU A 361 -1.86 74.15 -10.04
CA LEU A 361 -3.21 74.47 -10.55
C LEU A 361 -3.88 75.55 -9.72
N GLU A 362 -3.73 75.48 -8.38
CA GLU A 362 -4.25 76.49 -7.44
C GLU A 362 -3.56 77.82 -7.60
N ALA A 363 -2.22 77.88 -7.71
CA ALA A 363 -1.46 79.08 -8.01
C ALA A 363 -1.84 79.69 -9.36
N LYS A 364 -2.13 78.88 -10.38
CA LYS A 364 -2.58 79.34 -11.67
C LYS A 364 -4.02 79.90 -11.64
N ARG A 365 -4.88 79.37 -10.78
CA ARG A 365 -6.26 79.79 -10.53
C ARG A 365 -6.26 81.18 -9.82
N GLU A 366 -5.45 81.37 -8.78
CA GLU A 366 -5.26 82.63 -8.11
C GLU A 366 -4.71 83.69 -9.04
N MET A 367 -3.79 83.35 -9.94
CA MET A 367 -3.26 84.28 -10.93
C MET A 367 -4.29 84.72 -11.96
N ILE A 368 -5.24 83.86 -12.33
CA ILE A 368 -6.34 84.15 -13.26
C ILE A 368 -7.43 85.01 -12.56
N GLU A 369 -7.75 84.70 -11.31
CA GLU A 369 -8.72 85.49 -10.52
C GLU A 369 -8.18 86.92 -10.22
N GLY A 370 -6.90 87.04 -9.88
CA GLY A 370 -6.27 88.40 -9.68
C GLY A 370 -6.21 89.28 -10.92
N THR A 371 -6.14 88.70 -12.15
CA THR A 371 -6.14 89.46 -13.40
C THR A 371 -7.55 89.90 -13.83
N THR A 372 -8.61 89.28 -13.34
CA THR A 372 -9.98 89.68 -13.66
C THR A 372 -10.53 90.81 -12.77
N GLU A 373 -9.93 91.09 -11.62
CA GLU A 373 -10.30 92.17 -10.74
C GLU A 373 -9.72 93.50 -11.20
N GLU A 374 -8.57 93.58 -11.92
CA GLU A 374 -7.96 94.81 -12.44
C GLU A 374 -8.66 95.34 -13.69
N GLU A 375 -9.38 94.53 -14.48
CA GLU A 375 -10.10 94.96 -15.69
C GLU A 375 -11.51 95.53 -15.41
N THR A 376 -11.97 95.60 -14.17
CA THR A 376 -13.33 96.12 -13.83
C THR A 376 -13.29 97.49 -13.16
N GLU A 377 -12.13 98.19 -13.04
CA GLU A 377 -12.01 99.56 -12.47
C GLU A 377 -11.62 100.64 -13.49
N GLU A 378 -11.77 100.50 -14.83
CA GLU A 378 -11.78 101.56 -15.84
C GLU A 378 -13.23 101.75 -16.39
#